data_f7b267c51480012b6f9f819714aa6942
#
_entry.id   f7b267c51480012b6f9f819714aa6942
#
_cell.length_a   1.000
_cell.length_b   1.000
_cell.length_c   1.000
_cell.angle_alpha   90.00
_cell.angle_beta   90.00
_cell.angle_gamma   90.00
#
_symmetry.space_group_name_H-M   'P 1'
#
loop_
_entity.id
_entity.type
_entity.pdbx_description
1 polymer ?
#
loop_
_entity_poly.entity_id
_entity_poly.type
_entity_poly.pdbx_seq_one_letter_code
_entity_poly.pdbx_strand_id
1 'polypeptide(L)'
;MTYNLWGDAHLEQREPAIRDLFSIRPPDLLATQELRPRSRAVVDEALPGHARVHDDFPGWGTQSNLWWRQELFDLVEYGTRDVGILDTDARLFWVRLRPRAGDARPLVFSTAHLTWPGHAQERADRRNLRTGQAEQVVTALDEIAGDEACLFTVDINDIGQPLWVLGNGGFLDSFSALGRTSPVTHPVAPLPFVTDRGTRLSPLGSPSKAIDWIFSRGPIATRASEVVEFFSAGNAPSDHKPVAATFTLPSTTA
;
A
#
# COMPACT_ATOMS: atom_id res chain seq x y z
N MET A 1 -5.37 -4.16 -3.67
CA MET A 1 -5.42 -2.68 -3.61
C MET A 1 -4.44 -2.20 -2.56
N THR A 2 -3.72 -1.11 -2.79
CA THR A 2 -2.97 -0.36 -1.77
C THR A 2 -3.58 1.02 -1.59
N TYR A 3 -3.59 1.52 -0.35
CA TYR A 3 -4.20 2.81 -0.06
C TYR A 3 -3.60 3.49 1.17
N ASN A 4 -2.93 4.62 0.96
CA ASN A 4 -2.59 5.53 2.04
C ASN A 4 -3.86 6.26 2.51
N LEU A 5 -4.21 6.11 3.78
CA LEU A 5 -5.48 6.61 4.36
C LEU A 5 -5.40 8.03 4.90
N TRP A 6 -4.23 8.68 4.84
CA TRP A 6 -4.03 10.01 5.43
C TRP A 6 -4.40 10.08 6.92
N GLY A 7 -4.16 9.02 7.64
CA GLY A 7 -4.47 8.94 9.06
C GLY A 7 -5.91 9.31 9.41
N ASP A 8 -6.07 10.04 10.49
CA ASP A 8 -7.34 10.61 10.92
C ASP A 8 -7.54 12.08 10.47
N ALA A 9 -6.65 12.61 9.60
CA ALA A 9 -6.77 13.97 9.09
C ALA A 9 -8.09 14.13 8.33
N HIS A 10 -8.91 15.09 8.75
CA HIS A 10 -10.23 15.36 8.15
C HIS A 10 -11.14 14.12 8.00
N LEU A 11 -10.99 13.13 8.89
CA LEU A 11 -11.66 11.84 8.72
C LEU A 11 -13.19 11.98 8.66
N GLU A 12 -13.78 12.85 9.47
CA GLU A 12 -15.23 13.06 9.49
C GLU A 12 -15.80 13.49 8.12
N GLN A 13 -15.05 14.28 7.38
CA GLN A 13 -15.44 14.72 6.03
C GLN A 13 -15.19 13.64 4.97
N ARG A 14 -14.21 12.76 5.18
CA ARG A 14 -13.78 11.73 4.22
C ARG A 14 -14.40 10.36 4.45
N GLU A 15 -14.85 10.09 5.67
CA GLU A 15 -15.40 8.77 6.05
C GLU A 15 -16.51 8.28 5.11
N PRO A 16 -17.51 9.10 4.71
CA PRO A 16 -18.51 8.65 3.75
C PRO A 16 -17.89 8.18 2.42
N ALA A 17 -16.91 8.93 1.92
CA ALA A 17 -16.24 8.57 0.67
C ALA A 17 -15.37 7.29 0.80
N ILE A 18 -14.76 7.04 1.96
CA ILE A 18 -14.06 5.78 2.24
C ILE A 18 -15.04 4.61 2.21
N ARG A 19 -16.20 4.74 2.86
CA ARG A 19 -17.25 3.71 2.90
C ARG A 19 -17.80 3.41 1.50
N ASP A 20 -18.10 4.46 0.75
CA ASP A 20 -18.62 4.34 -0.62
C ASP A 20 -17.60 3.67 -1.54
N LEU A 21 -16.32 4.05 -1.44
CA LEU A 21 -15.25 3.43 -2.22
C LEU A 21 -15.22 1.90 -2.02
N PHE A 22 -15.17 1.45 -0.77
CA PHE A 22 -15.08 0.02 -0.47
C PHE A 22 -16.39 -0.74 -0.70
N SER A 23 -17.53 -0.06 -0.60
CA SER A 23 -18.83 -0.64 -0.99
C SER A 23 -18.94 -0.90 -2.48
N ILE A 24 -18.44 0.03 -3.31
CA ILE A 24 -18.53 -0.06 -4.77
C ILE A 24 -17.39 -0.92 -5.35
N ARG A 25 -16.22 -0.90 -4.72
CA ARG A 25 -15.00 -1.57 -5.19
C ARG A 25 -14.30 -2.34 -4.07
N PRO A 26 -14.95 -3.33 -3.45
CA PRO A 26 -14.33 -4.13 -2.39
C PRO A 26 -13.14 -4.93 -2.98
N PRO A 27 -11.91 -4.72 -2.50
CA PRO A 27 -10.75 -5.47 -2.98
C PRO A 27 -10.70 -6.85 -2.33
N ASP A 28 -10.15 -7.86 -3.00
CA ASP A 28 -9.89 -9.18 -2.37
C ASP A 28 -8.77 -9.08 -1.33
N LEU A 29 -7.78 -8.23 -1.60
CA LEU A 29 -6.65 -7.91 -0.71
C LEU A 29 -6.50 -6.39 -0.62
N LEU A 30 -6.45 -5.85 0.60
CA LEU A 30 -6.22 -4.43 0.86
C LEU A 30 -5.02 -4.27 1.78
N ALA A 31 -4.10 -3.42 1.37
CA ALA A 31 -3.03 -2.90 2.21
C ALA A 31 -3.25 -1.41 2.47
N THR A 32 -3.01 -0.97 3.68
CA THR A 32 -3.15 0.44 4.05
C THR A 32 -1.85 1.00 4.58
N GLN A 33 -1.64 2.30 4.40
CA GLN A 33 -0.60 3.10 5.02
C GLN A 33 -1.24 4.27 5.77
N GLU A 34 -0.51 4.89 6.67
CA GLU A 34 -1.00 5.94 7.58
C GLU A 34 -2.26 5.53 8.35
N LEU A 35 -2.36 4.28 8.71
CA LEU A 35 -3.48 3.78 9.49
C LEU A 35 -3.53 4.42 10.89
N ARG A 36 -4.72 4.70 11.37
CA ARG A 36 -4.98 5.12 12.76
C ARG A 36 -6.19 4.36 13.30
N PRO A 37 -6.37 4.28 14.61
CA PRO A 37 -7.48 3.51 15.19
C PRO A 37 -8.87 3.88 14.65
N ARG A 38 -9.13 5.17 14.39
CA ARG A 38 -10.42 5.61 13.84
C ARG A 38 -10.58 5.25 12.37
N SER A 39 -9.58 5.54 11.54
CA SER A 39 -9.63 5.18 10.11
C SER A 39 -9.65 3.66 9.91
N ARG A 40 -8.97 2.88 10.79
CA ARG A 40 -9.08 1.42 10.82
C ARG A 40 -10.51 0.95 11.07
N ALA A 41 -11.21 1.53 12.05
CA ALA A 41 -12.59 1.17 12.35
C ALA A 41 -13.51 1.41 11.15
N VAL A 42 -13.32 2.52 10.42
CA VAL A 42 -14.06 2.80 9.19
C VAL A 42 -13.84 1.72 8.13
N VAL A 43 -12.58 1.28 7.95
CA VAL A 43 -12.26 0.20 7.00
C VAL A 43 -12.87 -1.13 7.44
N ASP A 44 -12.75 -1.49 8.74
CA ASP A 44 -13.32 -2.73 9.28
C ASP A 44 -14.85 -2.79 9.05
N GLU A 45 -15.56 -1.68 9.27
CA GLU A 45 -17.00 -1.61 9.04
C GLU A 45 -17.39 -1.60 7.56
N ALA A 46 -16.54 -1.01 6.70
CA ALA A 46 -16.78 -0.98 5.25
C ALA A 46 -16.49 -2.31 4.56
N LEU A 47 -15.69 -3.19 5.18
CA LEU A 47 -15.26 -4.48 4.66
C LEU A 47 -15.63 -5.65 5.59
N PRO A 48 -16.92 -5.88 5.91
CA PRO A 48 -17.34 -6.87 6.91
C PRO A 48 -17.00 -8.33 6.56
N GLY A 49 -16.74 -8.63 5.28
CA GLY A 49 -16.30 -9.95 4.81
C GLY A 49 -14.79 -10.18 4.83
N HIS A 50 -14.02 -9.21 5.36
CA HIS A 50 -12.56 -9.31 5.42
C HIS A 50 -12.08 -9.60 6.85
N ALA A 51 -11.00 -10.37 6.92
CA ALA A 51 -10.15 -10.43 8.12
C ALA A 51 -8.94 -9.51 7.92
N ARG A 52 -8.31 -9.16 9.01
CA ARG A 52 -7.00 -8.48 9.06
C ARG A 52 -6.14 -9.05 10.18
N VAL A 53 -4.90 -8.60 10.25
CA VAL A 53 -4.03 -8.97 11.38
C VAL A 53 -4.50 -8.27 12.66
N HIS A 54 -4.60 -9.06 13.72
CA HIS A 54 -4.79 -8.63 15.10
C HIS A 54 -3.55 -9.05 15.89
N ASP A 55 -2.78 -8.10 16.37
CA ASP A 55 -1.51 -8.33 17.05
C ASP A 55 -1.26 -7.19 18.05
N ASP A 56 -0.50 -7.49 19.10
CA ASP A 56 -0.19 -6.53 20.17
C ASP A 56 0.87 -5.49 19.73
N PHE A 57 1.62 -5.74 18.65
CA PHE A 57 2.54 -4.74 18.13
C PHE A 57 1.77 -3.52 17.60
N PRO A 58 1.99 -2.32 18.17
CA PRO A 58 1.14 -1.15 17.89
C PRO A 58 1.07 -0.76 16.41
N GLY A 59 2.13 -1.04 15.65
CA GLY A 59 2.22 -0.70 14.23
C GLY A 59 1.09 -1.26 13.38
N TRP A 60 0.54 -2.45 13.72
CA TRP A 60 -0.62 -3.02 13.05
C TRP A 60 -1.92 -2.19 13.20
N GLY A 61 -1.95 -1.35 14.20
CA GLY A 61 -3.11 -0.49 14.46
C GLY A 61 -2.90 0.98 14.19
N THR A 62 -1.63 1.40 14.01
CA THR A 62 -1.25 2.82 13.96
C THR A 62 -0.39 3.21 12.77
N GLN A 63 0.09 2.24 11.99
CA GLN A 63 0.92 2.49 10.82
C GLN A 63 0.34 1.85 9.55
N SER A 64 0.16 0.54 9.55
CA SER A 64 -0.33 -0.22 8.41
C SER A 64 -1.07 -1.47 8.87
N ASN A 65 -1.95 -1.99 8.03
CA ASN A 65 -2.51 -3.33 8.19
C ASN A 65 -2.85 -3.92 6.81
N LEU A 66 -3.14 -5.21 6.81
CA LEU A 66 -3.44 -6.01 5.65
C LEU A 66 -4.79 -6.69 5.88
N TRP A 67 -5.74 -6.46 4.95
CA TRP A 67 -7.06 -7.12 4.95
C TRP A 67 -7.13 -8.12 3.80
N TRP A 68 -7.79 -9.23 4.02
CA TRP A 68 -8.07 -10.24 3.00
C TRP A 68 -9.51 -10.72 3.11
N ARG A 69 -10.12 -11.01 1.99
CA ARG A 69 -11.46 -11.59 1.93
C ARG A 69 -11.43 -13.01 2.47
N GLN A 70 -12.16 -13.26 3.57
CA GLN A 70 -12.14 -14.54 4.31
C GLN A 70 -12.67 -15.72 3.49
N GLU A 71 -13.56 -15.47 2.55
CA GLU A 71 -14.06 -16.53 1.66
C GLU A 71 -13.04 -16.99 0.61
N LEU A 72 -12.01 -16.17 0.33
CA LEU A 72 -11.01 -16.45 -0.70
C LEU A 72 -9.68 -16.94 -0.13
N PHE A 73 -9.34 -16.55 1.10
CA PHE A 73 -8.01 -16.82 1.66
C PHE A 73 -8.05 -17.27 3.10
N ASP A 74 -7.16 -18.21 3.44
CA ASP A 74 -6.80 -18.57 4.80
C ASP A 74 -5.47 -17.91 5.17
N LEU A 75 -5.40 -17.34 6.37
CA LEU A 75 -4.14 -16.87 6.94
C LEU A 75 -3.29 -18.07 7.37
N VAL A 76 -2.06 -18.13 6.88
CA VAL A 76 -1.08 -19.15 7.26
C VAL A 76 -0.13 -18.59 8.32
N GLU A 77 0.38 -17.40 8.09
CA GLU A 77 1.42 -16.77 8.89
C GLU A 77 1.41 -15.26 8.67
N TYR A 78 1.90 -14.50 9.63
CA TYR A 78 2.09 -13.05 9.50
C TYR A 78 3.28 -12.59 10.34
N GLY A 79 3.74 -11.38 10.08
CA GLY A 79 4.80 -10.78 10.87
C GLY A 79 5.19 -9.40 10.39
N THR A 80 6.25 -8.90 11.00
CA THR A 80 6.86 -7.61 10.65
C THR A 80 8.37 -7.75 10.50
N ARG A 81 8.99 -6.84 9.75
CA ARG A 81 10.45 -6.67 9.67
C ARG A 81 10.80 -5.20 9.81
N ASP A 82 11.81 -4.93 10.63
CA ASP A 82 12.42 -3.62 10.64
C ASP A 82 13.24 -3.44 9.35
N VAL A 83 12.93 -2.43 8.59
CA VAL A 83 13.61 -2.07 7.34
C VAL A 83 14.14 -0.63 7.39
N GLY A 84 14.37 -0.13 8.60
CA GLY A 84 14.96 1.18 8.83
C GLY A 84 14.03 2.36 8.57
N ILE A 85 12.72 2.17 8.61
CA ILE A 85 11.75 3.27 8.54
C ILE A 85 11.79 4.04 9.86
N LEU A 86 11.86 5.36 9.79
CA LEU A 86 12.12 6.19 10.99
C LEU A 86 10.87 6.46 11.83
N ASP A 87 9.68 6.34 11.26
CA ASP A 87 8.45 6.56 12.01
C ASP A 87 8.26 5.48 13.07
N THR A 88 7.77 5.88 14.24
CA THR A 88 7.56 4.96 15.37
C THR A 88 6.63 3.82 14.96
N ASP A 89 7.04 2.59 15.27
CA ASP A 89 6.31 1.36 14.97
C ASP A 89 6.05 1.10 13.46
N ALA A 90 6.63 1.91 12.56
CA ALA A 90 6.60 1.62 11.13
C ALA A 90 7.55 0.47 10.81
N ARG A 91 7.07 -0.48 10.00
CA ARG A 91 7.78 -1.70 9.60
C ARG A 91 7.38 -2.10 8.18
N LEU A 92 8.05 -3.08 7.64
CA LEU A 92 7.48 -3.94 6.61
C LEU A 92 6.51 -4.91 7.30
N PHE A 93 5.23 -4.84 6.95
CA PHE A 93 4.15 -5.70 7.44
C PHE A 93 3.83 -6.74 6.38
N TRP A 94 3.63 -8.00 6.76
CA TRP A 94 3.36 -9.06 5.80
C TRP A 94 2.44 -10.14 6.36
N VAL A 95 1.69 -10.78 5.45
CA VAL A 95 0.90 -11.98 5.71
C VAL A 95 1.22 -13.03 4.64
N ARG A 96 1.23 -14.30 5.00
CA ARG A 96 1.20 -15.43 4.06
C ARG A 96 -0.21 -15.96 4.01
N LEU A 97 -0.79 -15.94 2.83
CA LEU A 97 -2.18 -16.31 2.57
C LEU A 97 -2.22 -17.53 1.65
N ARG A 98 -3.11 -18.48 1.97
CA ARG A 98 -3.40 -19.62 1.10
C ARG A 98 -4.75 -19.39 0.44
N PRO A 99 -4.82 -19.38 -0.92
CA PRO A 99 -6.09 -19.38 -1.63
C PRO A 99 -6.93 -20.61 -1.25
N ARG A 100 -8.23 -20.42 -1.03
CA ARG A 100 -9.16 -21.50 -0.67
C ARG A 100 -9.62 -22.30 -1.89
N ALA A 101 -9.60 -21.68 -3.07
CA ALA A 101 -10.00 -22.32 -4.31
C ALA A 101 -8.79 -22.83 -5.10
N GLY A 102 -8.92 -24.04 -5.65
CA GLY A 102 -7.88 -24.66 -6.48
C GLY A 102 -6.67 -25.13 -5.67
N ASP A 103 -5.62 -25.50 -6.42
CA ASP A 103 -4.34 -25.97 -5.86
C ASP A 103 -3.26 -24.87 -5.87
N ALA A 104 -3.66 -23.60 -5.79
CA ALA A 104 -2.70 -22.50 -5.81
C ALA A 104 -1.80 -22.52 -4.54
N ARG A 105 -0.51 -22.25 -4.75
CA ARG A 105 0.44 -22.12 -3.64
C ARG A 105 0.11 -20.90 -2.80
N PRO A 106 0.55 -20.85 -1.54
CA PRO A 106 0.49 -19.63 -0.75
C PRO A 106 1.15 -18.45 -1.46
N LEU A 107 0.69 -17.26 -1.12
CA LEU A 107 1.33 -16.01 -1.54
C LEU A 107 1.67 -15.17 -0.32
N VAL A 108 2.76 -14.42 -0.41
CA VAL A 108 3.10 -13.37 0.54
C VAL A 108 2.50 -12.07 0.06
N PHE A 109 1.72 -11.42 0.93
CA PHE A 109 1.16 -10.10 0.70
C PHE A 109 1.69 -9.15 1.76
N SER A 110 2.28 -8.03 1.35
CA SER A 110 3.04 -7.16 2.25
C SER A 110 2.84 -5.68 1.94
N THR A 111 3.16 -4.84 2.94
CA THR A 111 3.11 -3.39 2.80
C THR A 111 4.16 -2.69 3.66
N ALA A 112 4.57 -1.51 3.20
CA ALA A 112 5.37 -0.57 3.95
C ALA A 112 4.98 0.88 3.60
N HIS A 113 5.30 1.81 4.49
CA HIS A 113 5.26 3.24 4.24
C HIS A 113 6.66 3.79 4.49
N LEU A 114 7.43 4.06 3.43
CA LEU A 114 8.82 4.47 3.56
C LEU A 114 8.91 5.91 4.06
N THR A 115 10.01 6.23 4.74
CA THR A 115 10.23 7.53 5.37
C THR A 115 9.97 8.69 4.39
N TRP A 116 9.12 9.61 4.78
CA TRP A 116 8.77 10.76 3.95
C TRP A 116 9.94 11.75 3.79
N PRO A 117 10.08 12.43 2.63
CA PRO A 117 11.28 13.24 2.31
C PRO A 117 11.41 14.54 3.11
N GLY A 118 10.51 14.80 4.04
CA GLY A 118 10.59 15.93 4.98
C GLY A 118 11.03 15.55 6.38
N HIS A 119 11.33 14.26 6.64
CA HIS A 119 11.74 13.79 7.95
C HIS A 119 12.99 14.53 8.47
N ALA A 120 12.99 14.86 9.76
CA ALA A 120 14.06 15.69 10.35
C ALA A 120 15.46 15.06 10.17
N GLN A 121 15.57 13.74 10.36
CA GLN A 121 16.82 13.01 10.18
C GLN A 121 17.32 13.07 8.74
N GLU A 122 16.45 12.87 7.75
CA GLU A 122 16.82 12.93 6.34
C GLU A 122 17.37 14.32 5.96
N ARG A 123 16.70 15.37 6.47
CA ARG A 123 17.17 16.75 6.25
C ARG A 123 18.50 17.03 6.92
N ALA A 124 18.72 16.52 8.15
CA ALA A 124 19.97 16.67 8.86
C ALA A 124 21.13 15.95 8.15
N ASP A 125 20.90 14.73 7.73
CA ASP A 125 21.92 13.88 7.11
C ASP A 125 22.11 14.16 5.62
N ARG A 126 21.18 14.88 4.98
CA ARG A 126 21.14 15.16 3.54
C ARG A 126 21.25 13.87 2.70
N ARG A 127 20.61 12.80 3.16
CA ARG A 127 20.65 11.49 2.52
C ARG A 127 19.23 11.00 2.24
N ASN A 128 19.02 10.45 1.06
CA ASN A 128 17.80 9.70 0.74
C ASN A 128 17.84 8.36 1.49
N LEU A 129 16.98 8.21 2.49
CA LEU A 129 16.93 6.99 3.31
C LEU A 129 16.15 5.86 2.62
N ARG A 130 15.23 6.19 1.72
CA ARG A 130 14.33 5.22 1.05
C ARG A 130 15.07 4.24 0.17
N THR A 131 16.23 4.61 -0.38
CA THR A 131 17.08 3.69 -1.14
C THR A 131 17.52 2.51 -0.26
N GLY A 132 18.11 2.79 0.91
CA GLY A 132 18.52 1.74 1.84
C GLY A 132 17.34 0.98 2.45
N GLN A 133 16.21 1.65 2.66
CA GLN A 133 14.97 0.99 3.10
C GLN A 133 14.45 0.01 2.05
N ALA A 134 14.49 0.38 0.77
CA ALA A 134 14.11 -0.51 -0.33
C ALA A 134 15.05 -1.73 -0.44
N GLU A 135 16.37 -1.56 -0.23
CA GLU A 135 17.34 -2.67 -0.17
C GLU A 135 16.98 -3.65 0.96
N GLN A 136 16.66 -3.13 2.15
CA GLN A 136 16.24 -3.95 3.28
C GLN A 136 14.90 -4.65 3.03
N VAL A 137 13.95 -4.00 2.34
CA VAL A 137 12.68 -4.61 1.92
C VAL A 137 12.93 -5.79 0.98
N VAL A 138 13.80 -5.62 -0.04
CA VAL A 138 14.16 -6.71 -0.96
C VAL A 138 14.73 -7.89 -0.18
N THR A 139 15.72 -7.65 0.69
CA THR A 139 16.33 -8.70 1.51
C THR A 139 15.31 -9.41 2.40
N ALA A 140 14.47 -8.64 3.09
CA ALA A 140 13.44 -9.20 3.97
C ALA A 140 12.42 -10.06 3.21
N LEU A 141 11.97 -9.60 2.04
CA LEU A 141 11.01 -10.34 1.23
C LEU A 141 11.63 -11.55 0.52
N ASP A 142 12.94 -11.54 0.25
CA ASP A 142 13.68 -12.72 -0.18
C ASP A 142 13.66 -13.83 0.88
N GLU A 143 13.92 -13.46 2.13
CA GLU A 143 13.90 -14.40 3.26
C GLU A 143 12.48 -14.92 3.55
N ILE A 144 11.45 -14.04 3.45
CA ILE A 144 10.07 -14.38 3.79
C ILE A 144 9.41 -15.21 2.70
N ALA A 145 9.50 -14.79 1.43
CA ALA A 145 8.75 -15.39 0.35
C ALA A 145 9.54 -16.46 -0.44
N GLY A 146 10.88 -16.35 -0.50
CA GLY A 146 11.67 -17.25 -1.34
C GLY A 146 11.12 -17.27 -2.78
N ASP A 147 10.75 -18.47 -3.24
CA ASP A 147 10.19 -18.70 -4.58
C ASP A 147 8.65 -18.58 -4.64
N GLU A 148 7.99 -18.22 -3.55
CA GLU A 148 6.54 -18.03 -3.54
C GLU A 148 6.14 -16.76 -4.30
N ALA A 149 4.88 -16.71 -4.74
CA ALA A 149 4.30 -15.47 -5.22
C ALA A 149 4.34 -14.40 -4.13
N CYS A 150 4.84 -13.22 -4.47
CA CYS A 150 4.97 -12.12 -3.53
C CYS A 150 4.37 -10.85 -4.12
N LEU A 151 3.46 -10.24 -3.37
CA LEU A 151 2.90 -8.92 -3.61
C LEU A 151 3.44 -7.95 -2.56
N PHE A 152 4.15 -6.94 -3.00
CA PHE A 152 4.60 -5.83 -2.17
C PHE A 152 3.87 -4.55 -2.57
N THR A 153 3.20 -3.95 -1.60
CA THR A 153 2.48 -2.68 -1.75
C THR A 153 3.16 -1.61 -0.92
N VAL A 154 3.21 -0.40 -1.41
CA VAL A 154 3.99 0.63 -0.73
C VAL A 154 3.55 2.05 -1.10
N ASP A 155 3.53 2.93 -0.10
CA ASP A 155 3.82 4.33 -0.30
C ASP A 155 5.34 4.51 -0.18
N ILE A 156 5.99 4.64 -1.34
CA ILE A 156 7.46 4.68 -1.40
C ILE A 156 8.03 6.06 -1.11
N ASN A 157 7.17 7.11 -1.10
CA ASN A 157 7.55 8.51 -0.88
C ASN A 157 8.71 9.01 -1.78
N ASP A 158 8.90 8.38 -2.93
CA ASP A 158 9.99 8.65 -3.87
C ASP A 158 9.56 8.36 -5.31
N ILE A 159 10.30 8.89 -6.28
CA ILE A 159 10.09 8.69 -7.71
C ILE A 159 11.33 8.19 -8.45
N GLY A 160 12.37 7.82 -7.72
CA GLY A 160 13.69 7.56 -8.29
C GLY A 160 14.34 6.26 -7.84
N GLN A 161 15.46 6.37 -7.15
CA GLN A 161 16.32 5.23 -6.83
C GLN A 161 15.64 4.05 -6.13
N PRO A 162 14.73 4.23 -5.15
CA PRO A 162 14.08 3.08 -4.51
C PRO A 162 13.31 2.18 -5.49
N LEU A 163 12.72 2.75 -6.55
CA LEU A 163 12.05 1.99 -7.60
C LEU A 163 13.03 1.09 -8.37
N TRP A 164 14.23 1.64 -8.66
CA TRP A 164 15.30 0.86 -9.31
C TRP A 164 15.82 -0.27 -8.42
N VAL A 165 15.95 -0.02 -7.11
CA VAL A 165 16.34 -1.06 -6.14
C VAL A 165 15.36 -2.21 -6.15
N LEU A 166 14.06 -1.92 -6.07
CA LEU A 166 13.02 -2.95 -6.13
C LEU A 166 13.06 -3.71 -7.46
N GLY A 167 13.19 -2.99 -8.59
CA GLY A 167 13.30 -3.61 -9.92
C GLY A 167 14.51 -4.55 -10.02
N ASN A 168 15.68 -4.13 -9.54
CA ASN A 168 16.90 -4.97 -9.50
C ASN A 168 16.75 -6.18 -8.55
N GLY A 169 15.92 -6.06 -7.51
CA GLY A 169 15.52 -7.15 -6.63
C GLY A 169 14.46 -8.08 -7.22
N GLY A 170 14.17 -7.95 -8.52
CA GLY A 170 13.23 -8.82 -9.23
C GLY A 170 11.75 -8.47 -9.04
N PHE A 171 11.44 -7.33 -8.42
CA PHE A 171 10.07 -6.84 -8.29
C PHE A 171 9.65 -6.04 -9.53
N LEU A 172 8.52 -6.41 -10.11
CA LEU A 172 7.95 -5.72 -11.25
C LEU A 172 6.68 -4.98 -10.82
N ASP A 173 6.64 -3.65 -11.02
CA ASP A 173 5.45 -2.89 -10.72
C ASP A 173 4.29 -3.22 -11.66
N SER A 174 3.08 -3.08 -11.17
CA SER A 174 1.87 -3.53 -11.86
C SER A 174 1.57 -2.77 -13.15
N PHE A 175 2.07 -1.55 -13.33
CA PHE A 175 1.92 -0.80 -14.59
C PHE A 175 2.97 -1.20 -15.61
N SER A 176 4.25 -1.28 -15.21
CA SER A 176 5.34 -1.73 -16.09
C SER A 176 5.14 -3.16 -16.58
N ALA A 177 4.55 -4.04 -15.75
CA ALA A 177 4.14 -5.39 -16.15
C ALA A 177 3.15 -5.42 -17.33
N LEU A 178 2.45 -4.32 -17.57
CA LEU A 178 1.49 -4.14 -18.68
C LEU A 178 2.02 -3.21 -19.78
N GLY A 179 3.31 -2.84 -19.73
CA GLY A 179 3.90 -1.88 -20.68
C GLY A 179 3.36 -0.45 -20.53
N ARG A 180 2.94 -0.07 -19.32
CA ARG A 180 2.32 1.22 -19.02
C ARG A 180 3.13 1.98 -17.96
N THR A 181 2.96 3.28 -17.90
CA THR A 181 3.45 4.12 -16.80
C THR A 181 2.34 4.35 -15.78
N SER A 182 2.71 4.43 -14.48
CA SER A 182 1.75 4.76 -13.44
C SER A 182 1.24 6.19 -13.58
N PRO A 183 -0.09 6.41 -13.52
CA PRO A 183 -0.63 7.75 -13.31
C PRO A 183 -0.24 8.32 -11.94
N VAL A 184 -0.51 9.62 -11.76
CA VAL A 184 -0.29 10.31 -10.47
C VAL A 184 -1.17 9.72 -9.38
N THR A 185 -0.57 9.41 -8.23
CA THR A 185 -1.28 8.91 -7.05
C THR A 185 -1.41 9.97 -5.94
N HIS A 186 -0.49 10.94 -5.88
CA HIS A 186 -0.49 12.00 -4.88
C HIS A 186 0.01 13.35 -5.48
N PRO A 187 -0.55 14.49 -5.08
CA PRO A 187 -1.74 14.64 -4.24
C PRO A 187 -3.04 14.47 -5.03
N VAL A 188 -4.12 14.18 -4.33
CA VAL A 188 -5.49 14.33 -4.87
C VAL A 188 -5.86 15.80 -4.89
N ALA A 189 -6.49 16.27 -5.94
CA ALA A 189 -7.02 17.62 -6.05
C ALA A 189 -8.34 17.61 -6.86
N PRO A 190 -9.34 18.42 -6.48
CA PRO A 190 -9.36 19.28 -5.30
C PRO A 190 -9.68 18.52 -4.00
N LEU A 191 -9.24 19.07 -2.86
CA LEU A 191 -9.67 18.65 -1.53
C LEU A 191 -10.43 19.83 -0.89
N PRO A 192 -11.76 19.89 -1.00
CA PRO A 192 -12.54 21.09 -0.67
C PRO A 192 -12.45 21.51 0.81
N PHE A 193 -12.14 20.57 1.72
CA PHE A 193 -11.99 20.81 3.15
C PHE A 193 -10.55 21.22 3.56
N VAL A 194 -9.62 21.26 2.61
CA VAL A 194 -8.23 21.70 2.83
C VAL A 194 -8.06 23.09 2.22
N THR A 195 -8.58 24.12 2.91
CA THR A 195 -8.66 25.48 2.38
C THR A 195 -7.32 26.21 2.29
N ASP A 196 -6.36 25.88 3.17
CA ASP A 196 -5.12 26.67 3.27
C ASP A 196 -3.87 25.98 2.71
N ARG A 197 -3.89 24.66 2.51
CA ARG A 197 -2.74 23.89 2.02
C ARG A 197 -3.03 23.09 0.77
N GLY A 198 -4.23 22.57 0.59
CA GLY A 198 -4.59 21.71 -0.54
C GLY A 198 -4.78 22.44 -1.86
N THR A 199 -5.08 23.73 -1.83
CA THR A 199 -5.22 24.56 -3.02
C THR A 199 -3.99 25.45 -3.28
N ARG A 200 -3.13 25.63 -2.31
CA ARG A 200 -1.81 26.20 -2.53
C ARG A 200 -0.86 25.07 -2.91
N LEU A 201 -0.97 24.61 -4.12
CA LEU A 201 0.24 24.31 -4.85
C LEU A 201 1.06 25.62 -4.76
N SER A 202 1.90 25.73 -3.74
CA SER A 202 3.02 26.65 -3.79
C SER A 202 3.62 26.50 -5.20
N PRO A 203 4.10 27.55 -5.86
CA PRO A 203 4.90 27.40 -7.09
C PRO A 203 6.06 26.42 -6.90
N LEU A 204 6.38 26.06 -5.65
CA LEU A 204 7.30 25.03 -5.20
C LEU A 204 6.56 23.85 -4.53
N GLY A 205 5.23 23.77 -4.63
CA GLY A 205 4.42 22.71 -4.05
C GLY A 205 4.84 21.34 -4.52
N SER A 206 4.56 20.33 -3.73
CA SER A 206 4.84 18.94 -4.09
C SER A 206 4.33 18.66 -5.49
N PRO A 207 5.21 18.38 -6.46
CA PRO A 207 4.75 18.04 -7.79
C PRO A 207 3.88 16.80 -7.71
N SER A 208 2.86 16.77 -8.56
CA SER A 208 2.05 15.56 -8.73
C SER A 208 2.95 14.38 -9.10
N LYS A 209 2.83 13.27 -8.39
CA LYS A 209 3.75 12.12 -8.52
C LYS A 209 3.04 10.80 -8.26
N ALA A 210 3.58 9.73 -8.82
CA ALA A 210 3.23 8.37 -8.46
C ALA A 210 4.16 7.90 -7.34
N ILE A 211 3.64 7.73 -6.14
CA ILE A 211 4.39 7.26 -4.98
C ILE A 211 3.76 6.03 -4.32
N ASP A 212 2.56 5.68 -4.73
CA ASP A 212 1.85 4.49 -4.28
C ASP A 212 1.97 3.40 -5.34
N TRP A 213 2.45 2.23 -4.98
CA TRP A 213 2.80 1.18 -5.92
C TRP A 213 2.36 -0.21 -5.45
N ILE A 214 2.09 -1.09 -6.42
CA ILE A 214 1.95 -2.53 -6.22
C ILE A 214 3.01 -3.21 -7.07
N PHE A 215 3.91 -3.93 -6.41
CA PHE A 215 4.93 -4.75 -7.03
C PHE A 215 4.58 -6.23 -6.90
N SER A 216 5.04 -7.01 -7.86
CA SER A 216 4.90 -8.46 -7.84
C SER A 216 6.23 -9.14 -8.15
N ARG A 217 6.45 -10.32 -7.55
CA ARG A 217 7.60 -11.19 -7.81
C ARG A 217 7.20 -12.65 -7.70
N GLY A 218 7.95 -13.54 -8.36
CA GLY A 218 7.68 -14.98 -8.35
C GLY A 218 6.57 -15.39 -9.31
N PRO A 219 5.92 -16.53 -9.08
CA PRO A 219 4.94 -17.12 -9.99
C PRO A 219 3.57 -16.42 -9.89
N ILE A 220 3.49 -15.20 -10.38
CA ILE A 220 2.28 -14.36 -10.38
C ILE A 220 2.31 -13.46 -11.62
N ALA A 221 1.17 -13.24 -12.25
CA ALA A 221 1.06 -12.42 -13.44
C ALA A 221 0.03 -11.29 -13.27
N THR A 222 0.44 -10.07 -13.54
CA THR A 222 -0.43 -8.89 -13.57
C THR A 222 -1.37 -8.97 -14.78
N ARG A 223 -2.66 -8.71 -14.60
CA ARG A 223 -3.71 -8.71 -15.64
C ARG A 223 -4.30 -7.34 -15.88
N ALA A 224 -4.42 -6.56 -14.83
CA ALA A 224 -4.89 -5.17 -14.90
C ALA A 224 -4.22 -4.34 -13.82
N SER A 225 -4.09 -3.04 -14.06
CA SER A 225 -3.64 -2.07 -13.07
C SER A 225 -4.27 -0.72 -13.34
N GLU A 226 -4.71 -0.05 -12.30
CA GLU A 226 -5.30 1.29 -12.37
C GLU A 226 -4.98 2.11 -11.12
N VAL A 227 -4.92 3.43 -11.28
CA VAL A 227 -5.06 4.38 -10.19
C VAL A 227 -6.53 4.76 -10.12
N VAL A 228 -7.15 4.54 -8.96
CA VAL A 228 -8.59 4.74 -8.80
C VAL A 228 -8.86 6.21 -8.48
N GLU A 229 -9.53 6.90 -9.41
CA GLU A 229 -10.06 8.22 -9.15
C GLU A 229 -11.47 8.09 -8.56
N PHE A 230 -11.62 8.53 -7.32
CA PHE A 230 -12.88 8.37 -6.61
C PHE A 230 -13.22 9.61 -5.78
N PHE A 231 -14.45 10.07 -5.95
CA PHE A 231 -15.06 11.13 -5.15
C PHE A 231 -16.48 10.73 -4.82
N SER A 232 -16.91 10.98 -3.60
CA SER A 232 -18.29 10.83 -3.17
C SER A 232 -18.74 12.11 -2.47
N ALA A 233 -19.90 12.64 -2.85
CA ALA A 233 -20.44 13.90 -2.37
C ALA A 233 -19.41 15.07 -2.41
N GLY A 234 -18.56 15.09 -3.44
CA GLY A 234 -17.53 16.11 -3.63
C GLY A 234 -16.26 15.91 -2.80
N ASN A 235 -16.16 14.85 -2.00
CA ASN A 235 -15.01 14.57 -1.16
C ASN A 235 -14.20 13.37 -1.70
N ALA A 236 -12.88 13.49 -1.67
CA ALA A 236 -11.98 12.35 -1.88
C ALA A 236 -11.84 11.56 -0.57
N PRO A 237 -11.67 10.22 -0.63
CA PRO A 237 -11.43 9.40 0.57
C PRO A 237 -10.08 9.69 1.25
N SER A 238 -9.08 10.18 0.53
CA SER A 238 -7.73 10.50 1.01
C SER A 238 -7.09 11.59 0.14
N ASP A 239 -5.95 12.13 0.54
CA ASP A 239 -5.06 12.94 -0.30
C ASP A 239 -4.19 12.09 -1.24
N HIS A 240 -4.21 10.76 -1.10
CA HIS A 240 -3.73 9.79 -2.06
C HIS A 240 -4.86 9.15 -2.86
N LYS A 241 -4.55 8.65 -4.07
CA LYS A 241 -5.43 7.81 -4.87
C LYS A 241 -5.06 6.34 -4.65
N PRO A 242 -6.03 5.43 -4.44
CA PRO A 242 -5.71 4.01 -4.33
C PRO A 242 -5.13 3.48 -5.64
N VAL A 243 -4.18 2.56 -5.54
CA VAL A 243 -3.76 1.73 -6.67
C VAL A 243 -4.41 0.36 -6.55
N ALA A 244 -5.05 -0.10 -7.61
CA ALA A 244 -5.64 -1.41 -7.70
C ALA A 244 -5.04 -2.20 -8.86
N ALA A 245 -4.77 -3.49 -8.62
CA ALA A 245 -4.30 -4.39 -9.67
C ALA A 245 -4.94 -5.78 -9.53
N THR A 246 -5.13 -6.43 -10.67
CA THR A 246 -5.62 -7.81 -10.75
C THR A 246 -4.48 -8.73 -11.15
N PHE A 247 -4.38 -9.85 -10.45
CA PHE A 247 -3.34 -10.84 -10.68
C PHE A 247 -3.94 -12.24 -10.90
N THR A 248 -3.18 -13.08 -11.61
CA THR A 248 -3.42 -14.52 -11.64
C THR A 248 -2.25 -15.25 -10.97
N LEU A 249 -2.61 -16.20 -10.11
CA LEU A 249 -1.69 -17.18 -9.56
C LEU A 249 -1.75 -18.43 -10.44
N PRO A 250 -0.60 -19.03 -10.84
CA PRO A 250 -0.61 -20.30 -11.55
C PRO A 250 -1.16 -21.42 -10.64
N SER A 251 -1.88 -22.37 -11.23
CA SER A 251 -2.20 -23.60 -10.52
C SER A 251 -0.95 -24.47 -10.38
N THR A 252 -0.91 -25.30 -9.35
CA THR A 252 0.19 -26.26 -9.14
C THR A 252 0.17 -27.44 -10.14
N THR A 253 -0.89 -27.55 -10.92
CA THR A 253 -1.12 -28.61 -11.92
C THR A 253 -0.79 -28.12 -13.34
N ALA A 254 0.39 -27.53 -13.56
CA ALA A 254 0.89 -27.27 -14.91
C ALA A 254 2.20 -28.03 -15.13
#